data_b7616d375ae3232308f54508f8a6827c
#
_entry.id   b7616d375ae3232308f54508f8a6827c
#
_cell.length_a   1.000
_cell.length_b   1.000
_cell.length_c   1.000
_cell.angle_alpha   90.00
_cell.angle_beta   90.00
_cell.angle_gamma   90.00
#
_symmetry.space_group_name_H-M   'P 1'
#
loop_
_entity.id
_entity.type
_entity.pdbx_description
1 polymer ?
#
loop_
_entity_poly.entity_id
_entity_poly.type
_entity_poly.pdbx_seq_one_letter_code
_entity_poly.pdbx_strand_id
1 'polypeptide(L)'
;MHKGFRVAPGGWLLLSVLCFFLDVPSLLVVAGNVYIHEMGHLWMLRRMGVYIRELVLSATGLCIVCNTALLSRRREFLCALAGPLFGIASALIVSAAGNLGNNDFLKLFAGAGVILSVFNLMPVAPLDGYRMLRAATPGWAPYVSTLTALLMLVVGLWLMVRGFGTGFAFLGLYLVLRDIV
;
A
#
# COMPACT_ATOMS: atom_id res chain seq x y z
N MET A 1 26.29 10.75 -5.32
CA MET A 1 25.48 9.68 -5.98
C MET A 1 24.01 10.02 -5.78
N HIS A 2 23.33 10.38 -6.84
CA HIS A 2 21.98 10.95 -6.79
C HIS A 2 20.96 9.91 -6.33
N LYS A 3 20.37 10.16 -5.16
CA LYS A 3 19.11 9.57 -4.75
C LYS A 3 18.02 10.31 -5.54
N GLY A 4 17.62 9.80 -6.70
CA GLY A 4 16.61 10.45 -7.52
C GLY A 4 15.21 10.09 -7.05
N PHE A 5 14.33 11.10 -6.92
CA PHE A 5 12.90 10.89 -6.98
C PHE A 5 12.45 11.05 -8.44
N ARG A 6 11.70 10.08 -8.95
CA ARG A 6 11.19 10.09 -10.33
C ARG A 6 9.70 9.79 -10.34
N VAL A 7 8.96 10.55 -11.12
CA VAL A 7 7.55 10.27 -11.40
C VAL A 7 7.48 9.56 -12.75
N ALA A 8 7.05 8.31 -12.75
CA ALA A 8 6.78 7.57 -13.98
C ALA A 8 5.50 8.09 -14.66
N PRO A 9 5.28 7.84 -15.96
CA PRO A 9 4.06 8.27 -16.65
C PRO A 9 2.77 7.86 -15.93
N GLY A 10 2.70 6.62 -15.43
CA GLY A 10 1.57 6.15 -14.62
C GLY A 10 1.39 6.89 -13.29
N GLY A 11 2.47 7.45 -12.71
CA GLY A 11 2.40 8.27 -11.50
C GLY A 11 1.71 9.61 -11.74
N TRP A 12 1.93 10.23 -12.90
CA TRP A 12 1.18 11.43 -13.28
C TRP A 12 -0.31 11.16 -13.46
N LEU A 13 -0.66 10.01 -14.06
CA LEU A 13 -2.04 9.58 -14.19
C LEU A 13 -2.67 9.36 -12.81
N LEU A 14 -1.99 8.68 -11.89
CA LEU A 14 -2.46 8.49 -10.53
C LEU A 14 -2.71 9.82 -9.81
N LEU A 15 -1.76 10.76 -9.88
CA LEU A 15 -1.90 12.08 -9.29
C LEU A 15 -3.11 12.84 -9.88
N SER A 16 -3.28 12.80 -11.21
CA SER A 16 -4.40 13.47 -11.88
C SER A 16 -5.75 12.90 -11.42
N VAL A 17 -5.85 11.57 -11.31
CA VAL A 17 -7.06 10.90 -10.80
C VAL A 17 -7.33 11.29 -9.35
N LEU A 18 -6.31 11.25 -8.49
CA LEU A 18 -6.48 11.63 -7.08
C LEU A 18 -6.90 13.10 -6.94
N CYS A 19 -6.26 14.03 -7.68
CA CYS A 19 -6.62 15.44 -7.65
C CYS A 19 -8.02 15.72 -8.22
N PHE A 20 -8.52 14.87 -9.13
CA PHE A 20 -9.86 15.02 -9.70
C PHE A 20 -10.97 14.56 -8.75
N PHE A 21 -10.73 13.47 -8.00
CA PHE A 21 -11.75 12.85 -7.15
C PHE A 21 -11.69 13.27 -5.68
N LEU A 22 -10.53 13.75 -5.20
CA LEU A 22 -10.35 14.11 -3.80
C LEU A 22 -10.26 15.63 -3.63
N ASP A 23 -10.90 16.12 -2.59
CA ASP A 23 -10.68 17.47 -2.07
C ASP A 23 -9.29 17.59 -1.42
N VAL A 24 -8.82 18.81 -1.25
CA VAL A 24 -7.46 19.08 -0.73
C VAL A 24 -7.20 18.41 0.64
N PRO A 25 -8.11 18.48 1.65
CA PRO A 25 -7.93 17.77 2.90
C PRO A 25 -7.77 16.24 2.73
N SER A 26 -8.62 15.60 1.94
CA SER A 26 -8.56 14.15 1.67
C SER A 26 -7.28 13.77 0.92
N LEU A 27 -6.83 14.60 -0.02
CA LEU A 27 -5.57 14.40 -0.72
C LEU A 27 -4.37 14.44 0.24
N LEU A 28 -4.35 15.40 1.18
CA LEU A 28 -3.31 15.51 2.21
C LEU A 28 -3.33 14.29 3.15
N VAL A 29 -4.53 13.81 3.53
CA VAL A 29 -4.70 12.60 4.34
C VAL A 29 -4.10 11.38 3.63
N VAL A 30 -4.44 11.15 2.36
CA VAL A 30 -3.93 10.02 1.58
C VAL A 30 -2.42 10.13 1.40
N ALA A 31 -1.93 11.28 0.95
CA ALA A 31 -0.49 11.50 0.72
C ALA A 31 0.33 11.32 2.01
N GLY A 32 -0.15 11.86 3.14
CA GLY A 32 0.50 11.74 4.45
C GLY A 32 0.58 10.29 4.92
N ASN A 33 -0.52 9.53 4.79
CA ASN A 33 -0.55 8.11 5.18
C ASN A 33 0.35 7.26 4.28
N VAL A 34 0.34 7.46 2.96
CA VAL A 34 1.24 6.79 2.02
C VAL A 34 2.69 7.12 2.36
N TYR A 35 3.01 8.40 2.62
CA TYR A 35 4.35 8.81 3.00
C TYR A 35 4.85 8.10 4.26
N ILE A 36 4.04 8.05 5.32
CA ILE A 36 4.39 7.38 6.59
C ILE A 36 4.59 5.89 6.37
N HIS A 37 3.72 5.26 5.61
CA HIS A 37 3.81 3.84 5.25
C HIS A 37 5.15 3.54 4.56
N GLU A 38 5.50 4.29 3.52
CA GLU A 38 6.75 4.13 2.77
C GLU A 38 7.99 4.44 3.62
N MET A 39 7.88 5.38 4.57
CA MET A 39 8.95 5.66 5.52
C MET A 39 9.26 4.45 6.41
N GLY A 40 8.27 3.62 6.73
CA GLY A 40 8.48 2.34 7.43
C GLY A 40 9.38 1.40 6.64
N HIS A 41 9.10 1.20 5.35
CA HIS A 41 9.94 0.39 4.46
C HIS A 41 11.35 0.96 4.32
N LEU A 42 11.46 2.27 4.08
CA LEU A 42 12.74 2.96 3.94
C LEU A 42 13.60 2.85 5.19
N TRP A 43 12.99 3.02 6.37
CA TRP A 43 13.68 2.88 7.65
C TRP A 43 14.23 1.47 7.84
N MET A 44 13.41 0.45 7.56
CA MET A 44 13.83 -0.95 7.69
C MET A 44 14.92 -1.32 6.69
N LEU A 45 14.80 -0.92 5.42
CA LEU A 45 15.84 -1.15 4.39
C LEU A 45 17.17 -0.52 4.78
N ARG A 46 17.16 0.73 5.30
CA ARG A 46 18.38 1.40 5.79
C ARG A 46 18.99 0.67 6.97
N ARG A 47 18.19 0.20 7.93
CA ARG A 47 18.64 -0.61 9.06
C ARG A 47 19.31 -1.91 8.62
N MET A 48 18.86 -2.48 7.51
CA MET A 48 19.44 -3.70 6.94
C MET A 48 20.67 -3.45 6.05
N GLY A 49 21.09 -2.20 5.88
CA GLY A 49 22.23 -1.83 5.04
C GLY A 49 21.94 -1.95 3.54
N VAL A 50 20.66 -1.99 3.13
CA VAL A 50 20.27 -2.08 1.72
C VAL A 50 20.43 -0.72 1.06
N TYR A 51 21.13 -0.69 -0.07
CA TYR A 51 21.30 0.53 -0.85
C TYR A 51 20.00 0.82 -1.65
N ILE A 52 19.43 1.98 -1.37
CA ILE A 52 18.24 2.48 -2.09
C ILE A 52 18.72 3.27 -3.31
N ARG A 53 18.32 2.83 -4.49
CA ARG A 53 18.74 3.40 -5.76
C ARG A 53 17.93 4.65 -6.11
N GLU A 54 16.61 4.53 -6.11
CA GLU A 54 15.68 5.63 -6.40
C GLU A 54 14.29 5.36 -5.79
N LEU A 55 13.49 6.41 -5.68
CA LEU A 55 12.08 6.36 -5.36
C LEU A 55 11.29 6.70 -6.63
N VAL A 56 10.37 5.85 -7.03
CA VAL A 56 9.59 6.02 -8.25
C VAL A 56 8.11 6.06 -7.91
N LEU A 57 7.44 7.17 -8.19
CA LEU A 57 5.98 7.23 -8.16
C LEU A 57 5.43 6.64 -9.45
N SER A 58 4.67 5.54 -9.34
CA SER A 58 4.07 4.80 -10.45
C SER A 58 2.54 4.79 -10.35
N ALA A 59 1.86 4.17 -11.31
CA ALA A 59 0.41 4.00 -11.28
C ALA A 59 -0.09 3.18 -10.08
N THR A 60 0.76 2.34 -9.50
CA THR A 60 0.43 1.50 -8.33
C THR A 60 0.84 2.13 -7.00
N GLY A 61 1.33 3.38 -7.01
CA GLY A 61 1.81 4.10 -5.84
C GLY A 61 3.32 4.34 -5.86
N LEU A 62 3.89 4.60 -4.69
CA LEU A 62 5.31 4.85 -4.52
C LEU A 62 6.08 3.52 -4.47
N CYS A 63 7.08 3.37 -5.33
CA CYS A 63 7.94 2.19 -5.41
C CYS A 63 9.37 2.52 -4.99
N ILE A 64 9.92 1.73 -4.08
CA ILE A 64 11.32 1.82 -3.65
C ILE A 64 12.15 0.88 -4.52
N VAL A 65 12.99 1.47 -5.39
CA VAL A 65 13.90 0.70 -6.23
C VAL A 65 15.18 0.41 -5.45
N CYS A 66 15.39 -0.84 -5.11
CA CYS A 66 16.56 -1.32 -4.39
C CYS A 66 16.94 -2.73 -4.84
N ASN A 67 18.18 -3.15 -4.54
CA ASN A 67 18.60 -4.50 -4.83
C ASN A 67 18.14 -5.44 -3.70
N THR A 68 17.00 -6.07 -3.88
CA THR A 68 16.42 -7.03 -2.92
C THR A 68 16.98 -8.44 -3.05
N ALA A 69 17.75 -8.75 -4.10
CA ALA A 69 18.33 -10.08 -4.33
C ALA A 69 19.26 -10.54 -3.20
N LEU A 70 19.80 -9.60 -2.43
CA LEU A 70 20.67 -9.87 -1.28
C LEU A 70 19.91 -10.02 0.05
N LEU A 71 18.59 -9.83 0.06
CA LEU A 71 17.78 -9.96 1.27
C LEU A 71 17.45 -11.44 1.53
N SER A 72 17.74 -11.89 2.76
CA SER A 72 17.20 -13.16 3.23
C SER A 72 15.67 -13.09 3.36
N ARG A 73 14.98 -14.23 3.30
CA ARG A 73 13.51 -14.29 3.45
C ARG A 73 13.01 -13.58 4.71
N ARG A 74 13.69 -13.74 5.85
CA ARG A 74 13.35 -13.03 7.09
C ARG A 74 13.46 -11.52 6.96
N ARG A 75 14.49 -11.02 6.28
CA ARG A 75 14.68 -9.59 6.04
C ARG A 75 13.62 -9.03 5.09
N GLU A 76 13.26 -9.78 4.04
CA GLU A 76 12.18 -9.41 3.13
C GLU A 76 10.84 -9.33 3.87
N PHE A 77 10.52 -10.31 4.72
CA PHE A 77 9.32 -10.31 5.56
C PHE A 77 9.27 -9.08 6.49
N LEU A 78 10.34 -8.81 7.23
CA LEU A 78 10.41 -7.66 8.15
C LEU A 78 10.33 -6.33 7.40
N CYS A 79 10.92 -6.23 6.22
CA CYS A 79 10.81 -5.04 5.38
C CYS A 79 9.35 -4.82 4.95
N ALA A 80 8.67 -5.86 4.46
CA ALA A 80 7.28 -5.76 4.04
C ALA A 80 6.32 -5.43 5.20
N LEU A 81 6.58 -5.97 6.39
CA LEU A 81 5.79 -5.69 7.60
C LEU A 81 5.98 -4.25 8.11
N ALA A 82 7.15 -3.65 7.89
CA ALA A 82 7.48 -2.34 8.46
C ALA A 82 6.56 -1.21 8.00
N GLY A 83 6.15 -1.17 6.73
CA GLY A 83 5.21 -0.18 6.20
C GLY A 83 3.87 -0.20 6.94
N PRO A 84 3.14 -1.33 6.93
CA PRO A 84 1.88 -1.46 7.66
C PRO A 84 2.00 -1.14 9.15
N LEU A 85 3.09 -1.55 9.82
CA LEU A 85 3.30 -1.24 11.24
C LEU A 85 3.46 0.26 11.49
N PHE A 86 4.20 0.98 10.65
CA PHE A 86 4.33 2.43 10.75
C PHE A 86 3.00 3.12 10.52
N GLY A 87 2.21 2.67 9.54
CA GLY A 87 0.87 3.18 9.28
C GLY A 87 -0.07 2.98 10.46
N ILE A 88 -0.14 1.77 11.04
CA ILE A 88 -0.98 1.48 12.21
C ILE A 88 -0.49 2.29 13.42
N ALA A 89 0.80 2.34 13.69
CA ALA A 89 1.35 3.10 14.81
C ALA A 89 1.01 4.59 14.70
N SER A 90 1.17 5.19 13.51
CA SER A 90 0.82 6.57 13.28
C SER A 90 -0.68 6.83 13.47
N ALA A 91 -1.53 5.91 12.97
CA ALA A 91 -2.98 6.00 13.12
C ALA A 91 -3.39 5.97 14.62
N LEU A 92 -2.78 5.10 15.42
CA LEU A 92 -3.02 5.04 16.85
C LEU A 92 -2.60 6.31 17.59
N ILE A 93 -1.41 6.86 17.26
CA ILE A 93 -0.90 8.11 17.85
C ILE A 93 -1.83 9.27 17.50
N VAL A 94 -2.20 9.40 16.23
CA VAL A 94 -3.07 10.47 15.75
C VAL A 94 -4.50 10.33 16.33
N SER A 95 -5.02 9.09 16.44
CA SER A 95 -6.31 8.83 17.06
C SER A 95 -6.34 9.27 18.54
N ALA A 96 -5.29 8.97 19.29
CA ALA A 96 -5.16 9.41 20.68
C ALA A 96 -5.12 10.95 20.79
N ALA A 97 -4.37 11.62 19.92
CA ALA A 97 -4.31 13.08 19.85
C ALA A 97 -5.65 13.69 19.39
N GLY A 98 -6.33 13.05 18.42
CA GLY A 98 -7.63 13.50 17.91
C GLY A 98 -8.74 13.44 18.95
N ASN A 99 -8.71 12.46 19.86
CA ASN A 99 -9.66 12.35 20.97
C ASN A 99 -9.54 13.52 21.96
N LEU A 100 -8.36 14.12 22.07
CA LEU A 100 -8.14 15.30 22.92
C LEU A 100 -8.72 16.60 22.32
N GLY A 101 -8.86 16.66 20.97
CA GLY A 101 -9.24 17.88 20.26
C GLY A 101 -10.55 17.81 19.47
N ASN A 102 -11.27 16.69 19.45
CA ASN A 102 -12.46 16.46 18.61
C ASN A 102 -12.28 16.92 17.14
N ASN A 103 -11.08 16.70 16.57
CA ASN A 103 -10.70 17.16 15.24
C ASN A 103 -11.02 16.09 14.21
N ASP A 104 -11.97 16.38 13.32
CA ASP A 104 -12.43 15.43 12.31
C ASP A 104 -11.35 15.09 11.25
N PHE A 105 -10.45 16.04 10.96
CA PHE A 105 -9.31 15.77 10.07
C PHE A 105 -8.37 14.71 10.67
N LEU A 106 -8.06 14.76 11.95
CA LEU A 106 -7.22 13.77 12.63
C LEU A 106 -7.91 12.40 12.69
N LYS A 107 -9.23 12.37 12.89
CA LYS A 107 -10.00 11.11 12.84
C LYS A 107 -9.99 10.51 11.44
N LEU A 108 -10.18 11.34 10.40
CA LEU A 108 -10.10 10.90 9.00
C LEU A 108 -8.70 10.37 8.69
N PHE A 109 -7.65 11.05 9.14
CA PHE A 109 -6.26 10.63 8.95
C PHE A 109 -5.99 9.28 9.61
N ALA A 110 -6.39 9.10 10.86
CA ALA A 110 -6.21 7.85 11.59
C ALA A 110 -7.00 6.70 10.92
N GLY A 111 -8.27 6.92 10.56
CA GLY A 111 -9.10 5.92 9.89
C GLY A 111 -8.52 5.49 8.54
N ALA A 112 -8.11 6.45 7.71
CA ALA A 112 -7.46 6.18 6.43
C ALA A 112 -6.15 5.42 6.59
N GLY A 113 -5.34 5.73 7.62
CA GLY A 113 -4.09 5.05 7.93
C GLY A 113 -4.30 3.58 8.31
N VAL A 114 -5.32 3.28 9.11
CA VAL A 114 -5.69 1.89 9.43
C VAL A 114 -6.14 1.16 8.18
N ILE A 115 -7.05 1.74 7.39
CA ILE A 115 -7.57 1.12 6.16
C ILE A 115 -6.43 0.84 5.18
N LEU A 116 -5.56 1.80 4.93
CA LEU A 116 -4.39 1.63 4.05
C LEU A 116 -3.48 0.51 4.53
N SER A 117 -3.20 0.44 5.83
CA SER A 117 -2.30 -0.56 6.40
C SER A 117 -2.91 -1.97 6.35
N VAL A 118 -4.20 -2.11 6.69
CA VAL A 118 -4.92 -3.39 6.61
C VAL A 118 -5.02 -3.86 5.16
N PHE A 119 -5.31 -2.94 4.24
CA PHE A 119 -5.36 -3.25 2.81
C PHE A 119 -4.01 -3.75 2.30
N ASN A 120 -2.90 -3.09 2.68
CA ASN A 120 -1.56 -3.51 2.28
C ASN A 120 -1.13 -4.86 2.90
N LEU A 121 -1.77 -5.32 3.98
CA LEU A 121 -1.54 -6.66 4.54
C LEU A 121 -2.29 -7.78 3.81
N MET A 122 -3.14 -7.46 2.84
CA MET A 122 -3.81 -8.49 2.04
C MET A 122 -2.80 -9.32 1.24
N PRO A 123 -2.97 -10.66 1.20
CA PRO A 123 -2.02 -11.57 0.55
C PRO A 123 -2.21 -11.62 -0.98
N VAL A 124 -2.26 -10.45 -1.63
CA VAL A 124 -2.43 -10.31 -3.08
C VAL A 124 -1.34 -9.39 -3.66
N ALA A 125 -0.71 -9.80 -4.75
CA ALA A 125 0.30 -8.98 -5.40
C ALA A 125 -0.35 -7.69 -5.99
N PRO A 126 0.28 -6.52 -5.84
CA PRO A 126 1.64 -6.20 -5.40
C PRO A 126 1.79 -5.79 -3.93
N LEU A 127 0.81 -6.04 -3.09
CA LEU A 127 0.72 -5.55 -1.72
C LEU A 127 1.79 -6.19 -0.81
N ASP A 128 2.04 -5.56 0.33
CA ASP A 128 3.06 -6.03 1.29
C ASP A 128 2.72 -7.38 1.89
N GLY A 129 1.43 -7.68 2.11
CA GLY A 129 0.96 -8.98 2.58
C GLY A 129 1.37 -10.13 1.65
N TYR A 130 1.36 -9.91 0.32
CA TYR A 130 1.89 -10.89 -0.62
C TYR A 130 3.41 -11.06 -0.48
N ARG A 131 4.17 -9.97 -0.30
CA ARG A 131 5.63 -10.03 -0.10
C ARG A 131 5.97 -10.79 1.19
N MET A 132 5.19 -10.56 2.26
CA MET A 132 5.31 -11.30 3.51
C MET A 132 5.01 -12.79 3.31
N LEU A 133 3.92 -13.11 2.63
CA LEU A 133 3.52 -14.48 2.33
C LEU A 133 4.56 -15.20 1.47
N ARG A 134 5.06 -14.53 0.41
CA ARG A 134 6.13 -15.07 -0.45
C ARG A 134 7.42 -15.34 0.31
N ALA A 135 7.77 -14.47 1.26
CA ALA A 135 8.93 -14.67 2.10
C ALA A 135 8.77 -15.85 3.07
N ALA A 136 7.55 -16.07 3.59
CA ALA A 136 7.25 -17.17 4.51
C ALA A 136 7.02 -18.51 3.77
N THR A 137 6.19 -18.51 2.73
CA THR A 137 5.73 -19.70 2.01
C THR A 137 5.75 -19.48 0.50
N PRO A 138 6.93 -19.45 -0.16
CA PRO A 138 7.05 -19.08 -1.56
C PRO A 138 6.26 -19.97 -2.52
N GLY A 139 6.12 -21.28 -2.20
CA GLY A 139 5.38 -22.22 -3.03
C GLY A 139 3.86 -22.00 -3.03
N TRP A 140 3.30 -21.44 -1.96
CA TRP A 140 1.87 -21.20 -1.82
C TRP A 140 1.46 -19.78 -2.17
N ALA A 141 2.39 -18.84 -2.11
CA ALA A 141 2.10 -17.41 -2.28
C ALA A 141 1.36 -17.07 -3.58
N PRO A 142 1.72 -17.60 -4.77
CA PRO A 142 0.98 -17.30 -6.00
C PRO A 142 -0.48 -17.77 -5.93
N TYR A 143 -0.71 -18.99 -5.45
CA TYR A 143 -2.07 -19.56 -5.36
C TYR A 143 -2.95 -18.76 -4.41
N VAL A 144 -2.41 -18.36 -3.25
CA VAL A 144 -3.15 -17.53 -2.28
C VAL A 144 -3.43 -16.15 -2.86
N SER A 145 -2.48 -15.55 -3.59
CA SER A 145 -2.67 -14.27 -4.28
C SER A 145 -3.83 -14.34 -5.27
N THR A 146 -3.80 -15.30 -6.18
CA THR A 146 -4.85 -15.48 -7.18
C THR A 146 -6.21 -15.75 -6.56
N LEU A 147 -6.27 -16.61 -5.52
CA LEU A 147 -7.51 -16.87 -4.80
C LEU A 147 -8.06 -15.60 -4.14
N THR A 148 -7.20 -14.80 -3.49
CA THR A 148 -7.59 -13.54 -2.86
C THR A 148 -8.08 -12.54 -3.89
N ALA A 149 -7.40 -12.41 -5.04
CA ALA A 149 -7.80 -11.54 -6.14
C ALA A 149 -9.18 -11.93 -6.70
N LEU A 150 -9.43 -13.23 -6.89
CA LEU A 150 -10.73 -13.75 -7.32
C LEU A 150 -11.83 -13.47 -6.31
N LEU A 151 -11.56 -13.67 -5.00
CA LEU A 151 -12.51 -13.34 -3.94
C LEU A 151 -12.83 -11.84 -3.94
N MET A 152 -11.83 -10.99 -4.10
CA MET A 152 -12.04 -9.54 -4.19
C MET A 152 -12.91 -9.17 -5.41
N LEU A 153 -12.70 -9.82 -6.56
CA LEU A 153 -13.52 -9.62 -7.75
C LEU A 153 -14.97 -10.04 -7.50
N VAL A 154 -15.19 -11.23 -6.93
CA VAL A 154 -16.55 -11.73 -6.63
C VAL A 154 -17.27 -10.82 -5.65
N VAL A 155 -16.62 -10.44 -4.55
CA VAL A 155 -17.16 -9.49 -3.57
C VAL A 155 -17.42 -8.13 -4.21
N GLY A 156 -16.51 -7.65 -5.06
CA GLY A 156 -16.66 -6.39 -5.78
C GLY A 156 -17.86 -6.39 -6.72
N LEU A 157 -18.08 -7.47 -7.48
CA LEU A 157 -19.24 -7.65 -8.34
C LEU A 157 -20.54 -7.71 -7.53
N TRP A 158 -20.53 -8.42 -6.42
CA TRP A 158 -21.68 -8.48 -5.51
C TRP A 158 -22.05 -7.10 -4.94
N LEU A 159 -21.04 -6.33 -4.48
CA LEU A 159 -21.23 -4.96 -3.99
C LEU A 159 -21.73 -4.03 -5.11
N MET A 160 -21.24 -4.19 -6.34
CA MET A 160 -21.71 -3.44 -7.50
C MET A 160 -23.20 -3.70 -7.77
N VAL A 161 -23.65 -4.95 -7.76
CA VAL A 161 -25.07 -5.32 -7.92
C VAL A 161 -25.94 -4.76 -6.79
N ARG A 162 -25.39 -4.63 -5.58
CA ARG A 162 -26.06 -4.01 -4.42
C ARG A 162 -26.06 -2.47 -4.43
N GLY A 163 -25.43 -1.83 -5.42
CA GLY A 163 -25.39 -0.37 -5.55
C GLY A 163 -24.32 0.33 -4.68
N PHE A 164 -23.39 -0.41 -4.08
CA PHE A 164 -22.30 0.16 -3.28
C PHE A 164 -21.13 0.72 -4.09
N GLY A 165 -21.25 0.77 -5.42
CA GLY A 165 -20.23 1.32 -6.32
C GLY A 165 -19.41 0.24 -7.03
N THR A 166 -18.64 0.68 -8.04
CA THR A 166 -17.92 -0.22 -8.96
C THR A 166 -16.44 -0.38 -8.64
N GLY A 167 -15.89 0.48 -7.78
CA GLY A 167 -14.44 0.58 -7.53
C GLY A 167 -13.80 -0.73 -7.07
N PHE A 168 -14.47 -1.48 -6.18
CA PHE A 168 -13.98 -2.76 -5.68
C PHE A 168 -13.95 -3.85 -6.77
N ALA A 169 -14.93 -3.85 -7.70
CA ALA A 169 -14.98 -4.77 -8.83
C ALA A 169 -13.84 -4.49 -9.82
N PHE A 170 -13.60 -3.22 -10.14
CA PHE A 170 -12.46 -2.82 -11.01
C PHE A 170 -11.12 -3.15 -10.38
N LEU A 171 -10.96 -2.95 -9.08
CA LEU A 171 -9.74 -3.31 -8.38
C LEU A 171 -9.50 -4.82 -8.42
N GLY A 172 -10.53 -5.63 -8.11
CA GLY A 172 -10.44 -7.09 -8.18
C GLY A 172 -10.11 -7.58 -9.60
N LEU A 173 -10.74 -7.01 -10.62
CA LEU A 173 -10.46 -7.32 -12.02
C LEU A 173 -9.02 -6.99 -12.39
N TYR A 174 -8.52 -5.80 -12.00
CA TYR A 174 -7.13 -5.40 -12.23
C TYR A 174 -6.14 -6.38 -11.60
N LEU A 175 -6.38 -6.80 -10.35
CA LEU A 175 -5.52 -7.73 -9.64
C LEU A 175 -5.50 -9.12 -10.29
N VAL A 176 -6.66 -9.62 -10.75
CA VAL A 176 -6.76 -10.90 -11.48
C VAL A 176 -6.02 -10.83 -12.82
N LEU A 177 -6.24 -9.78 -13.61
CA LEU A 177 -5.58 -9.61 -14.90
C LEU A 177 -4.05 -9.52 -14.76
N ARG A 178 -3.58 -8.87 -13.70
CA ARG A 178 -2.15 -8.75 -13.42
C ARG A 178 -1.49 -10.06 -13.01
N ASP A 179 -2.18 -10.95 -12.31
CA ASP A 179 -1.66 -12.26 -11.92
C ASP A 179 -1.58 -13.25 -13.11
N ILE A 180 -2.33 -12.97 -14.20
CA ILE A 180 -2.37 -13.81 -15.40
C ILE A 180 -1.30 -13.38 -16.43
N VAL A 181 -0.92 -12.10 -16.47
CA VAL A 181 0.08 -11.53 -17.38
C VAL A 181 1.46 -11.48 -16.74
#